data_b74743102f2a81e710f2299e95dad0a2
#
_entry.id   b74743102f2a81e710f2299e95dad0a2
#
_cell.length_a   1.000
_cell.length_b   1.000
_cell.length_c   1.000
_cell.angle_alpha   90.00
_cell.angle_beta   90.00
_cell.angle_gamma   90.00
#
_symmetry.space_group_name_H-M   'P 1'
#
loop_
_entity.id
_entity.type
_entity.pdbx_description
1 polymer ?
#
loop_
_entity_poly.entity_id
_entity_poly.type
_entity_poly.pdbx_seq_one_letter_code
_entity_poly.pdbx_strand_id
1 'polypeptide(L)'
;MRIDYDGKRFSPAGPDAEHESGRVALYRQQQDLLWGEFSGGHARRGSLTGICGQDGVLDFAYCLVLDSGEIISGRCHSTPTMLPDGRIRLDEQWERFEPHAASGTSALEEVR
;
A
#
# COMPACT_ATOMS: atom_id res chain seq x y z
N MET A 1 -15.04 11.19 -8.79
CA MET A 1 -15.01 11.51 -7.35
C MET A 1 -13.58 11.49 -6.85
N ARG A 2 -13.20 12.51 -6.13
CA ARG A 2 -11.84 12.59 -5.58
C ARG A 2 -11.81 11.89 -4.23
N ILE A 3 -10.85 11.00 -4.05
CA ILE A 3 -10.65 10.29 -2.79
C ILE A 3 -9.55 10.99 -2.02
N ASP A 4 -9.77 11.23 -0.73
CA ASP A 4 -8.75 11.74 0.18
C ASP A 4 -8.29 10.60 1.08
N TYR A 5 -7.01 10.24 0.94
CA TYR A 5 -6.41 9.16 1.72
C TYR A 5 -5.76 9.66 3.01
N ASP A 6 -5.78 10.98 3.26
CA ASP A 6 -5.05 11.55 4.39
C ASP A 6 -5.57 11.02 5.73
N GLY A 7 -4.68 10.42 6.51
CA GLY A 7 -5.01 9.85 7.80
C GLY A 7 -5.66 8.48 7.79
N LYS A 8 -5.85 7.89 6.61
CA LYS A 8 -6.49 6.57 6.50
C LYS A 8 -5.48 5.46 6.69
N ARG A 9 -5.93 4.37 7.31
CA ARG A 9 -5.12 3.17 7.54
C ARG A 9 -5.67 2.01 6.74
N PHE A 10 -4.76 1.17 6.25
CA PHE A 10 -5.08 0.02 5.44
C PHE A 10 -4.37 -1.21 5.95
N SER A 11 -5.01 -2.36 5.82
CA SER A 11 -4.41 -3.65 6.15
C SER A 11 -4.61 -4.63 5.00
N PRO A 12 -3.76 -5.68 4.90
CA PRO A 12 -3.90 -6.67 3.83
C PRO A 12 -5.26 -7.35 3.84
N ALA A 13 -5.75 -7.64 2.63
CA ALA A 13 -7.00 -8.33 2.41
C ALA A 13 -6.82 -9.38 1.31
N GLY A 14 -7.79 -10.28 1.15
CA GLY A 14 -7.75 -11.31 0.13
C GLY A 14 -6.95 -12.54 0.53
N PRO A 15 -6.60 -13.42 -0.44
CA PRO A 15 -6.02 -14.73 -0.14
C PRO A 15 -4.69 -14.69 0.59
N ASP A 16 -3.89 -13.63 0.41
CA ASP A 16 -2.55 -13.54 0.99
C ASP A 16 -2.54 -12.77 2.31
N ALA A 17 -3.70 -12.37 2.82
CA ALA A 17 -3.79 -11.54 4.02
C ALA A 17 -3.15 -12.18 5.25
N GLU A 18 -3.23 -13.50 5.37
CA GLU A 18 -2.67 -14.22 6.53
C GLU A 18 -1.15 -14.11 6.61
N HIS A 19 -0.46 -14.13 5.46
CA HIS A 19 0.99 -14.02 5.39
C HIS A 19 1.49 -12.65 5.84
N GLU A 20 0.63 -11.64 5.74
CA GLU A 20 0.95 -10.27 6.11
C GLU A 20 0.14 -9.81 7.31
N SER A 21 -0.35 -10.75 8.10
CA SER A 21 -1.14 -10.47 9.29
C SER A 21 -0.42 -9.50 10.23
N GLY A 22 -1.12 -8.47 10.67
CA GLY A 22 -0.55 -7.42 11.52
C GLY A 22 0.05 -6.24 10.78
N ARG A 23 0.16 -6.31 9.44
CA ARG A 23 0.65 -5.16 8.67
C ARG A 23 -0.41 -4.06 8.64
N VAL A 24 0.01 -2.83 8.91
CA VAL A 24 -0.83 -1.64 8.79
C VAL A 24 -0.04 -0.55 8.08
N ALA A 25 -0.69 0.07 7.10
CA ALA A 25 -0.15 1.23 6.39
C ALA A 25 -0.96 2.46 6.78
N LEU A 26 -0.26 3.54 7.12
CA LEU A 26 -0.87 4.85 7.35
C LEU A 26 -0.54 5.74 6.16
N TYR A 27 -1.58 6.21 5.47
CA TYR A 27 -1.44 7.07 4.29
C TYR A 27 -1.66 8.53 4.68
N ARG A 28 -0.89 9.40 4.05
CA ARG A 28 -1.03 10.85 4.15
C ARG A 28 -1.11 11.43 2.75
N GLN A 29 -1.88 12.50 2.62
CA GLN A 29 -2.07 13.12 1.31
C GLN A 29 -2.16 14.64 1.46
N GLN A 30 -1.48 15.34 0.57
CA GLN A 30 -1.61 16.79 0.43
C GLN A 30 -1.74 17.08 -1.07
N GLN A 31 -2.92 17.55 -1.51
CA GLN A 31 -3.24 17.68 -2.93
C GLN A 31 -3.07 16.34 -3.64
N ASP A 32 -2.22 16.24 -4.66
CA ASP A 32 -1.96 14.98 -5.34
C ASP A 32 -0.74 14.23 -4.79
N LEU A 33 -0.05 14.80 -3.81
CA LEU A 33 1.11 14.15 -3.20
C LEU A 33 0.65 13.14 -2.16
N LEU A 34 1.11 11.90 -2.33
CA LEU A 34 0.83 10.80 -1.42
C LEU A 34 2.13 10.35 -0.77
N TRP A 35 2.09 10.09 0.53
CA TRP A 35 3.19 9.42 1.22
C TRP A 35 2.62 8.60 2.36
N GLY A 36 3.44 7.72 2.93
CA GLY A 36 2.98 6.91 4.03
C GLY A 36 4.05 6.02 4.59
N GLU A 37 3.69 5.34 5.66
CA GLU A 37 4.53 4.39 6.35
C GLU A 37 3.74 3.12 6.62
N PHE A 38 4.44 1.98 6.63
CA PHE A 38 3.81 0.71 6.98
C PHE A 38 4.78 -0.15 7.77
N SER A 39 4.21 -1.02 8.60
CA SER A 39 4.97 -2.00 9.38
C SER A 39 4.05 -3.15 9.79
N GLY A 40 4.65 -4.24 10.23
CA GLY A 40 3.92 -5.44 10.62
C GLY A 40 4.02 -6.55 9.58
N GLY A 41 3.51 -7.73 9.90
CA GLY A 41 3.74 -8.90 9.07
C GLY A 41 5.23 -9.17 9.00
N HIS A 42 5.75 -9.37 7.80
CA HIS A 42 7.19 -9.58 7.58
C HIS A 42 7.96 -8.28 7.37
N ALA A 43 7.28 -7.13 7.38
CA ALA A 43 7.91 -5.82 7.22
C ALA A 43 8.21 -5.20 8.57
N ARG A 44 9.50 -5.01 8.85
CA ARG A 44 9.90 -4.28 10.05
C ARG A 44 9.48 -2.82 9.95
N ARG A 45 9.71 -2.21 8.81
CA ARG A 45 9.31 -0.85 8.50
C ARG A 45 9.41 -0.62 7.00
N GLY A 46 8.47 0.15 6.46
CA GLY A 46 8.52 0.60 5.09
C GLY A 46 7.95 1.98 4.94
N SER A 47 8.22 2.60 3.80
CA SER A 47 7.70 3.91 3.45
C SER A 47 7.35 3.94 1.97
N LEU A 48 6.46 4.85 1.61
CA LEU A 48 6.05 5.05 0.23
C LEU A 48 5.90 6.52 -0.07
N THR A 49 6.07 6.88 -1.33
CA THR A 49 5.90 8.25 -1.81
C THR A 49 5.46 8.20 -3.27
N GLY A 50 4.45 8.96 -3.61
CA GLY A 50 3.94 8.96 -4.98
C GLY A 50 2.84 9.97 -5.22
N ILE A 51 1.98 9.63 -6.16
CA ILE A 51 0.94 10.53 -6.68
C ILE A 51 -0.42 9.87 -6.54
N CYS A 52 -1.39 10.66 -6.13
CA CYS A 52 -2.81 10.30 -6.16
C CYS A 52 -3.46 11.00 -7.34
N GLY A 53 -4.01 10.24 -8.29
CA GLY A 53 -4.74 10.78 -9.42
C GLY A 53 -6.11 11.30 -9.02
N GLN A 54 -6.76 12.02 -9.94
CA GLN A 54 -8.09 12.57 -9.70
C GLN A 54 -9.16 11.49 -9.49
N ASP A 55 -8.92 10.31 -10.02
CA ASP A 55 -9.81 9.15 -9.88
C ASP A 55 -9.49 8.29 -8.64
N GLY A 56 -8.53 8.74 -7.82
CA GLY A 56 -8.12 8.02 -6.63
C GLY A 56 -7.11 6.92 -6.87
N VAL A 57 -6.66 6.74 -8.11
CA VAL A 57 -5.63 5.75 -8.43
C VAL A 57 -4.29 6.23 -7.90
N LEU A 58 -3.55 5.34 -7.23
CA LEU A 58 -2.27 5.67 -6.62
C LEU A 58 -1.13 5.04 -7.42
N ASP A 59 -0.09 5.84 -7.65
CA ASP A 59 1.17 5.38 -8.22
C ASP A 59 2.29 5.82 -7.30
N PHE A 60 3.03 4.87 -6.72
CA PHE A 60 4.07 5.21 -5.76
C PHE A 60 5.25 4.25 -5.82
N ALA A 61 6.39 4.74 -5.36
CA ALA A 61 7.56 3.91 -5.07
C ALA A 61 7.57 3.60 -3.57
N TYR A 62 8.13 2.46 -3.22
CA TYR A 62 8.23 2.06 -1.82
C TYR A 62 9.58 1.42 -1.52
N CYS A 63 9.91 1.41 -0.24
CA CYS A 63 11.11 0.77 0.27
C CYS A 63 10.77 0.20 1.64
N LEU A 64 11.24 -1.01 1.94
CA LEU A 64 11.01 -1.63 3.24
C LEU A 64 12.17 -2.51 3.65
N VAL A 65 12.25 -2.75 4.96
CA VAL A 65 13.19 -3.71 5.55
C VAL A 65 12.38 -4.89 6.05
N LEU A 66 12.73 -6.09 5.59
CA LEU A 66 12.10 -7.34 6.04
C LEU A 66 12.68 -7.81 7.37
N ASP A 67 11.99 -8.75 8.02
CA ASP A 67 12.48 -9.39 9.24
C ASP A 67 13.88 -9.99 9.08
N SER A 68 14.18 -10.48 7.87
CA SER A 68 15.50 -11.02 7.52
C SER A 68 16.60 -9.97 7.47
N GLY A 69 16.24 -8.69 7.45
CA GLY A 69 17.18 -7.60 7.24
C GLY A 69 17.36 -7.22 5.78
N GLU A 70 16.73 -7.94 4.85
CA GLU A 70 16.78 -7.58 3.44
C GLU A 70 16.06 -6.26 3.19
N ILE A 71 16.62 -5.43 2.31
CA ILE A 71 16.02 -4.15 1.90
C ILE A 71 15.40 -4.35 0.54
N ILE A 72 14.10 -4.10 0.45
CA ILE A 72 13.32 -4.27 -0.77
C ILE A 72 12.88 -2.89 -1.24
N SER A 73 13.02 -2.63 -2.54
CA SER A 73 12.49 -1.43 -3.19
C SER A 73 11.61 -1.85 -4.35
N GLY A 74 10.60 -1.05 -4.64
CA GLY A 74 9.69 -1.35 -5.72
C GLY A 74 8.74 -0.21 -6.03
N ARG A 75 7.76 -0.52 -6.87
CA ARG A 75 6.70 0.41 -7.23
C ARG A 75 5.35 -0.30 -7.15
N CYS A 76 4.30 0.48 -6.99
CA CYS A 76 2.95 -0.04 -6.87
C CYS A 76 1.96 0.87 -7.58
N HIS A 77 0.98 0.24 -8.24
CA HIS A 77 -0.17 0.90 -8.83
C HIS A 77 -1.40 0.37 -8.12
N SER A 78 -2.16 1.25 -7.45
CA SER A 78 -3.30 0.86 -6.63
C SER A 78 -4.58 1.45 -7.19
N THR A 79 -5.58 0.61 -7.41
CA THR A 79 -6.88 1.02 -7.95
C THR A 79 -7.93 0.90 -6.84
N PRO A 80 -8.63 2.00 -6.51
CA PRO A 80 -9.62 1.98 -5.42
C PRO A 80 -10.96 1.43 -5.85
N THR A 81 -11.62 0.75 -4.93
CA THR A 81 -13.01 0.34 -5.02
C THR A 81 -13.69 0.70 -3.70
N MET A 82 -14.89 1.27 -3.77
CA MET A 82 -15.66 1.57 -2.58
C MET A 82 -16.43 0.32 -2.15
N LEU A 83 -16.23 -0.11 -0.90
CA LEU A 83 -16.95 -1.23 -0.33
C LEU A 83 -18.37 -0.78 0.08
N PRO A 84 -19.33 -1.74 0.25
CA PRO A 84 -20.71 -1.38 0.62
C PRO A 84 -20.82 -0.58 1.92
N ASP A 85 -19.88 -0.75 2.86
CA ASP A 85 -19.89 -0.02 4.13
C ASP A 85 -19.15 1.32 4.06
N GLY A 86 -18.72 1.74 2.88
CA GLY A 86 -18.05 3.01 2.65
C GLY A 86 -16.54 2.96 2.83
N ARG A 87 -15.97 1.83 3.21
CA ARG A 87 -14.51 1.68 3.29
C ARG A 87 -13.92 1.56 1.89
N ILE A 88 -12.66 1.90 1.76
CA ILE A 88 -11.93 1.79 0.49
C ILE A 88 -11.17 0.48 0.46
N ARG A 89 -11.27 -0.23 -0.66
CA ARG A 89 -10.41 -1.36 -1.00
C ARG A 89 -9.44 -0.90 -2.08
N LEU A 90 -8.16 -1.24 -1.92
CA LEU A 90 -7.12 -0.95 -2.90
C LEU A 90 -6.65 -2.27 -3.51
N ASP A 91 -6.84 -2.42 -4.81
CA ASP A 91 -6.30 -3.54 -5.57
C ASP A 91 -4.96 -3.10 -6.14
N GLU A 92 -3.91 -3.81 -5.77
CA GLU A 92 -2.53 -3.39 -6.02
C GLU A 92 -1.86 -4.26 -7.06
N GLN A 93 -1.13 -3.62 -7.98
CA GLN A 93 -0.17 -4.25 -8.88
C GLN A 93 1.20 -3.77 -8.44
N TRP A 94 2.01 -4.68 -7.90
CA TRP A 94 3.31 -4.30 -7.36
C TRP A 94 4.44 -4.96 -8.14
N GLU A 95 5.59 -4.30 -8.11
CA GLU A 95 6.82 -4.76 -8.74
C GLU A 95 7.99 -4.44 -7.83
N ARG A 96 8.83 -5.45 -7.56
CA ARG A 96 10.08 -5.27 -6.83
C ARG A 96 11.23 -5.12 -7.82
N PHE A 97 12.19 -4.25 -7.48
CA PHE A 97 13.35 -3.99 -8.30
C PHE A 97 14.49 -4.94 -7.96
N GLU A 98 15.45 -5.09 -8.89
CA GLU A 98 16.67 -5.84 -8.64
C GLU A 98 17.36 -5.36 -7.35
N PRO A 99 18.03 -6.23 -6.59
CA PRO A 99 18.29 -7.65 -6.87
C PRO A 99 17.13 -8.58 -6.48
N HIS A 100 16.01 -8.07 -6.01
CA HIS A 100 14.87 -8.86 -5.54
C HIS A 100 13.70 -8.83 -6.52
N ALA A 101 13.98 -8.78 -7.83
CA ALA A 101 12.97 -8.60 -8.87
C ALA A 101 11.85 -9.63 -8.74
N ALA A 102 10.62 -9.14 -8.62
CA ALA A 102 9.41 -9.93 -8.56
C ALA A 102 8.22 -9.02 -8.85
N SER A 103 7.10 -9.59 -9.22
CA SER A 103 5.87 -8.83 -9.42
C SER A 103 4.67 -9.67 -9.02
N GLY A 104 3.55 -8.99 -8.75
CA GLY A 104 2.33 -9.68 -8.37
C GLY A 104 1.20 -8.70 -8.13
N THR A 105 0.13 -9.24 -7.56
CA THR A 105 -1.04 -8.47 -7.18
C THR A 105 -1.36 -8.74 -5.72
N SER A 106 -1.96 -7.75 -5.07
CA SER A 106 -2.40 -7.88 -3.69
C SER A 106 -3.58 -6.94 -3.47
N ALA A 107 -4.14 -6.96 -2.28
CA ALA A 107 -5.24 -6.08 -1.93
C ALA A 107 -5.07 -5.56 -0.51
N LEU A 108 -5.48 -4.32 -0.30
CA LEU A 108 -5.60 -3.71 1.02
C LEU A 108 -7.03 -3.25 1.23
N GLU A 109 -7.47 -3.25 2.48
CA GLU A 109 -8.76 -2.65 2.83
C GLU A 109 -8.58 -1.67 3.97
N GLU A 110 -9.36 -0.61 3.92
CA GLU A 110 -9.35 0.43 4.94
C GLU A 110 -9.74 -0.15 6.30
N VAL A 111 -9.02 0.28 7.35
CA VAL A 111 -9.28 -0.10 8.74
C VAL A 111 -9.95 1.07 9.44
N ARG A 112 -11.07 0.80 10.10
CA ARG A 112 -11.78 1.81 10.89
C ARG A 112 -11.66 1.54 12.35
#